data_c6716e68fae766b9a807662cba7384cb
#
_entry.id   c6716e68fae766b9a807662cba7384cb
#
_cell.length_a   1.000
_cell.length_b   1.000
_cell.length_c   1.000
_cell.angle_alpha   90.00
_cell.angle_beta   90.00
_cell.angle_gamma   90.00
#
_symmetry.space_group_name_H-M   'P 1'
#
loop_
_entity.id
_entity.type
_entity.pdbx_description
1 polymer ?
#
loop_
_entity_poly.entity_id
_entity_poly.type
_entity_poly.pdbx_seq_one_letter_code
_entity_poly.pdbx_strand_id
1 'polypeptide(L)'
;MRDTTADAAQAPARPDDAAVYRYLAFGEADRPFLVGGPRPAPPTPAATPSPVADLESVRAAIRAHGGPLASTAHMRGRPAPTPSAAHASRGLRGAARTLTATRRDVAARLADSRERADVPVEALLNSAFVDAHADERPAERGVPRGRLAGLVDAVLPPARPADDDAAAGLLLALREPVREVFASDSFAARPYADAPTVRALFEDFLAHPRRHDPERFWRLLNLELWLRDAVDADAAPAGPATAVDEAPTAPAPAKPDHEPNPGKELDLVSAEDGRRYRRFPVQTGLVDRDTDLQAYLRGEIEDFFRDLPADAMPQDAPWHFSVSEKIVAITQGRSYYTWEVRPSVAARALSRLVTRTPAGIGLGDPTTMQLAIQEAGLPRIVLSAAAGAAGKVAGKRGVFYNVVGGNVRAIDGPTTYSTFPANVSAKLPPAEPDRVAAEVSAMIRAADIPAWAKASFAGTVVMDANDIGRNALGKDTAASAAVLEAAFADNPLGQGRERTPLAVVVRMD
;
A
#
# COMPACT_ATOMS: atom_id res chain seq x y z
N MET A 1 42.46 -47.31 13.35
CA MET A 1 42.61 -45.85 13.25
C MET A 1 41.54 -45.39 12.28
N ARG A 2 40.34 -45.06 12.75
CA ARG A 2 39.23 -44.52 11.95
C ARG A 2 39.21 -43.05 12.19
N ASP A 3 39.47 -42.33 11.12
CA ASP A 3 39.46 -40.88 11.05
C ASP A 3 38.02 -40.43 11.08
N THR A 4 37.56 -39.86 12.22
CA THR A 4 36.29 -39.20 12.38
C THR A 4 36.54 -37.70 12.22
N THR A 5 36.65 -37.24 10.99
CA THR A 5 36.49 -35.82 10.74
C THR A 5 35.03 -35.45 10.96
N ALA A 6 34.78 -34.82 12.12
CA ALA A 6 33.49 -34.18 12.39
C ALA A 6 33.26 -33.11 11.33
N ASP A 7 32.23 -33.35 10.56
CA ASP A 7 31.67 -32.36 9.62
C ASP A 7 31.24 -31.13 10.47
N ALA A 8 32.09 -30.12 10.49
CA ALA A 8 31.73 -28.84 11.10
C ALA A 8 30.57 -28.29 10.29
N ALA A 9 29.38 -28.34 10.88
CA ALA A 9 28.19 -27.76 10.30
C ALA A 9 28.49 -26.27 9.99
N GLN A 10 28.65 -25.99 8.71
CA GLN A 10 28.83 -24.64 8.20
C GLN A 10 27.61 -23.82 8.62
N ALA A 11 27.81 -22.67 9.28
CA ALA A 11 26.73 -21.73 9.60
C ALA A 11 25.87 -21.49 8.35
N PRO A 12 24.54 -21.41 8.47
CA PRO A 12 23.66 -21.24 7.31
C PRO A 12 23.97 -19.89 6.67
N ALA A 13 24.40 -19.93 5.41
CA ALA A 13 24.63 -18.71 4.63
C ALA A 13 23.34 -17.88 4.54
N ARG A 14 23.46 -16.56 4.62
CA ARG A 14 22.35 -15.65 4.40
C ARG A 14 21.70 -15.97 3.04
N PRO A 15 20.36 -16.13 2.96
CA PRO A 15 19.68 -16.38 1.69
C PRO A 15 19.85 -15.17 0.76
N ASP A 16 19.85 -15.43 -0.55
CA ASP A 16 19.80 -14.33 -1.51
C ASP A 16 18.42 -13.64 -1.50
N ASP A 17 18.39 -12.38 -1.89
CA ASP A 17 17.18 -11.57 -1.83
C ASP A 17 16.07 -12.10 -2.76
N ALA A 18 16.42 -12.74 -3.88
CA ALA A 18 15.46 -13.38 -4.78
C ALA A 18 14.77 -14.59 -4.12
N ALA A 19 15.51 -15.41 -3.35
CA ALA A 19 14.91 -16.49 -2.57
C ALA A 19 13.99 -15.96 -1.47
N VAL A 20 14.38 -14.87 -0.78
CA VAL A 20 13.53 -14.19 0.19
C VAL A 20 12.23 -13.69 -0.46
N TYR A 21 12.33 -13.05 -1.63
CA TYR A 21 11.17 -12.57 -2.36
C TYR A 21 10.23 -13.71 -2.76
N ARG A 22 10.74 -14.80 -3.38
CA ARG A 22 9.93 -15.96 -3.74
C ARG A 22 9.23 -16.60 -2.54
N TYR A 23 9.92 -16.67 -1.40
CA TYR A 23 9.33 -17.21 -0.17
C TYR A 23 8.20 -16.33 0.35
N LEU A 24 8.44 -15.03 0.49
CA LEU A 24 7.44 -14.09 1.05
C LEU A 24 6.24 -13.93 0.14
N ALA A 25 6.48 -13.74 -1.16
CA ALA A 25 5.42 -13.46 -2.12
C ALA A 25 4.62 -14.71 -2.51
N PHE A 26 5.30 -15.85 -2.75
CA PHE A 26 4.66 -17.03 -3.35
C PHE A 26 4.69 -18.27 -2.45
N GLY A 27 5.38 -18.21 -1.32
CA GLY A 27 5.58 -19.36 -0.43
C GLY A 27 6.56 -20.39 -1.00
N GLU A 28 7.33 -20.03 -2.03
CA GLU A 28 8.31 -20.92 -2.64
C GLU A 28 9.65 -20.79 -1.92
N ALA A 29 10.23 -21.90 -1.45
CA ALA A 29 11.57 -21.92 -0.88
C ALA A 29 12.33 -23.13 -1.40
N ASP A 30 13.54 -22.90 -1.88
CA ASP A 30 14.47 -23.99 -2.25
C ASP A 30 14.97 -24.74 -1.00
N ARG A 31 15.04 -24.05 0.11
CA ARG A 31 15.27 -24.59 1.46
C ARG A 31 14.29 -23.96 2.44
N PRO A 32 13.71 -24.72 3.37
CA PRO A 32 12.83 -24.15 4.37
C PRO A 32 13.62 -23.22 5.30
N PHE A 33 13.16 -21.98 5.48
CA PHE A 33 13.59 -21.12 6.56
C PHE A 33 12.96 -21.68 7.84
N LEU A 34 13.71 -22.46 8.59
CA LEU A 34 13.21 -23.12 9.79
C LEU A 34 13.86 -22.54 11.04
N VAL A 35 13.04 -22.08 11.95
CA VAL A 35 13.47 -21.73 13.29
C VAL A 35 13.87 -23.02 14.03
N GLY A 36 15.16 -23.19 14.33
CA GLY A 36 15.61 -24.16 15.33
C GLY A 36 15.91 -25.60 14.87
N GLY A 37 16.53 -25.84 13.70
CA GLY A 37 17.16 -27.12 13.38
C GLY A 37 16.24 -28.25 12.87
N PRO A 38 16.75 -29.47 12.68
CA PRO A 38 16.00 -30.57 12.07
C PRO A 38 14.83 -31.00 12.95
N ARG A 39 13.73 -31.32 12.28
CA ARG A 39 12.41 -31.68 12.79
C ARG A 39 12.44 -32.63 13.99
N PRO A 40 11.92 -32.26 15.16
CA PRO A 40 11.60 -33.24 16.17
C PRO A 40 10.42 -34.11 15.75
N ALA A 41 10.35 -35.32 16.25
CA ALA A 41 9.24 -36.25 16.05
C ALA A 41 7.90 -35.58 16.43
N PRO A 42 6.76 -35.95 15.78
CA PRO A 42 5.48 -35.32 16.03
C PRO A 42 5.14 -35.37 17.53
N PRO A 43 4.74 -34.24 18.13
CA PRO A 43 4.39 -34.21 19.54
C PRO A 43 3.08 -34.96 19.77
N THR A 44 3.03 -35.68 20.87
CA THR A 44 1.80 -36.20 21.47
C THR A 44 0.85 -35.03 21.77
N PRO A 45 -0.45 -35.17 21.51
CA PRO A 45 -1.39 -34.06 21.70
C PRO A 45 -1.56 -33.82 23.18
N ALA A 46 -0.99 -32.80 23.73
CA ALA A 46 -1.41 -32.05 24.92
C ALA A 46 -0.33 -31.12 25.43
N ALA A 47 -0.52 -29.86 25.30
CA ALA A 47 -0.31 -28.89 26.38
C ALA A 47 -1.10 -27.64 25.98
N THR A 48 -2.10 -27.32 26.79
CA THR A 48 -2.74 -26.02 26.82
C THR A 48 -1.64 -24.95 26.96
N PRO A 49 -1.58 -23.95 26.08
CA PRO A 49 -0.55 -22.93 26.19
C PRO A 49 -0.65 -22.23 27.54
N SER A 50 0.50 -22.04 28.19
CA SER A 50 0.64 -21.28 29.42
C SER A 50 0.09 -19.87 29.24
N PRO A 51 -0.51 -19.23 30.25
CA PRO A 51 -1.19 -17.93 30.10
C PRO A 51 -0.27 -16.74 29.81
N VAL A 52 1.05 -16.93 29.77
CA VAL A 52 2.01 -15.92 29.37
C VAL A 52 2.70 -16.40 28.09
N ALA A 53 2.18 -15.95 26.96
CA ALA A 53 2.82 -16.20 25.68
C ALA A 53 4.03 -15.26 25.53
N ASP A 54 5.21 -15.84 25.34
CA ASP A 54 6.48 -15.16 25.08
C ASP A 54 7.06 -15.54 23.71
N LEU A 55 8.20 -14.98 23.36
CA LEU A 55 8.87 -15.26 22.09
C LEU A 55 9.24 -16.75 21.94
N GLU A 56 9.57 -17.45 23.03
CA GLU A 56 9.82 -18.90 23.01
C GLU A 56 8.55 -19.69 22.70
N SER A 57 7.38 -19.21 23.14
CA SER A 57 6.09 -19.78 22.78
C SER A 57 5.83 -19.67 21.28
N VAL A 58 6.22 -18.55 20.65
CA VAL A 58 6.13 -18.37 19.19
C VAL A 58 7.05 -19.35 18.47
N ARG A 59 8.33 -19.46 18.91
CA ARG A 59 9.29 -20.41 18.35
C ARG A 59 8.83 -21.85 18.52
N ALA A 60 8.28 -22.20 19.68
CA ALA A 60 7.71 -23.52 19.95
C ALA A 60 6.51 -23.81 19.05
N ALA A 61 5.64 -22.83 18.82
CA ALA A 61 4.50 -22.97 17.93
C ALA A 61 4.95 -23.20 16.47
N ILE A 62 5.92 -22.43 15.96
CA ILE A 62 6.50 -22.63 14.64
C ILE A 62 7.13 -24.04 14.53
N ARG A 63 7.87 -24.48 15.53
CA ARG A 63 8.48 -25.83 15.56
C ARG A 63 7.44 -26.95 15.62
N ALA A 64 6.43 -26.82 16.48
CA ALA A 64 5.45 -27.89 16.75
C ALA A 64 4.43 -28.08 15.62
N HIS A 65 3.95 -26.98 15.09
CA HIS A 65 2.92 -27.05 14.06
C HIS A 65 3.52 -27.35 12.71
N GLY A 66 4.89 -27.29 12.60
CA GLY A 66 5.58 -27.60 11.34
C GLY A 66 4.81 -27.02 10.19
N GLY A 67 4.16 -25.88 10.47
CA GLY A 67 3.04 -25.39 9.75
C GLY A 67 3.17 -25.52 8.25
N PRO A 68 2.28 -25.03 7.49
CA PRO A 68 2.43 -25.00 6.02
C PRO A 68 3.80 -24.49 5.60
N LEU A 69 4.50 -23.78 6.51
CA LEU A 69 5.86 -23.26 6.34
C LEU A 69 6.98 -24.28 6.47
N ALA A 70 6.78 -25.38 7.20
CA ALA A 70 7.81 -26.41 7.40
C ALA A 70 7.77 -27.53 6.35
N SER A 71 6.73 -27.60 5.55
CA SER A 71 6.53 -28.63 4.56
C SER A 71 6.62 -28.07 3.14
N THR A 72 7.80 -28.19 2.53
CA THR A 72 7.99 -27.97 1.09
C THR A 72 7.05 -28.82 0.21
N ALA A 73 6.46 -29.87 0.75
CA ALA A 73 5.47 -30.70 0.07
C ALA A 73 4.11 -29.99 -0.09
N HIS A 74 3.78 -29.04 0.78
CA HIS A 74 2.58 -28.21 0.66
C HIS A 74 2.79 -27.01 -0.28
N MET A 75 4.04 -26.54 -0.38
CA MET A 75 4.42 -25.41 -1.22
C MET A 75 4.65 -25.77 -2.69
N ARG A 76 5.02 -27.01 -2.98
CA ARG A 76 4.84 -27.55 -4.34
C ARG A 76 3.35 -27.70 -4.50
N GLY A 77 2.75 -26.76 -5.22
CA GLY A 77 1.33 -26.73 -5.49
C GLY A 77 0.81 -28.15 -5.58
N ARG A 78 -0.07 -28.49 -4.66
CA ARG A 78 -0.68 -29.83 -4.58
C ARG A 78 -0.88 -30.28 -6.02
N PRO A 79 -0.26 -31.37 -6.50
CA PRO A 79 -0.52 -31.82 -7.85
C PRO A 79 -2.04 -31.85 -7.93
N ALA A 80 -2.59 -31.06 -8.83
CA ALA A 80 -4.04 -31.03 -9.03
C ALA A 80 -4.45 -32.49 -9.00
N PRO A 81 -5.39 -32.92 -8.14
CA PRO A 81 -5.70 -34.32 -7.98
C PRO A 81 -5.78 -34.83 -9.39
N THR A 82 -4.84 -35.72 -9.76
CA THR A 82 -4.84 -36.34 -11.06
C THR A 82 -6.26 -36.80 -11.21
N PRO A 83 -7.00 -36.37 -12.23
CA PRO A 83 -8.34 -36.87 -12.41
C PRO A 83 -8.14 -38.37 -12.46
N SER A 84 -8.39 -39.00 -11.29
CA SER A 84 -8.51 -40.45 -11.25
C SER A 84 -9.43 -40.69 -12.43
N ALA A 85 -8.97 -41.53 -13.36
CA ALA A 85 -9.74 -42.00 -14.48
C ALA A 85 -10.91 -42.87 -13.96
N ALA A 86 -11.62 -42.33 -12.97
CA ALA A 86 -12.96 -42.72 -12.61
C ALA A 86 -13.80 -42.35 -13.81
N HIS A 87 -13.91 -43.32 -14.67
CA HIS A 87 -14.75 -43.41 -15.82
C HIS A 87 -15.98 -42.53 -15.65
N ALA A 88 -16.04 -41.51 -16.50
CA ALA A 88 -17.21 -40.70 -16.72
C ALA A 88 -18.43 -41.63 -16.84
N SER A 89 -19.14 -41.81 -15.77
CA SER A 89 -20.54 -42.21 -15.84
C SER A 89 -21.24 -41.03 -16.51
N ARG A 90 -21.21 -41.06 -17.85
CA ARG A 90 -21.89 -40.11 -18.73
C ARG A 90 -23.40 -40.34 -18.57
N GLY A 91 -23.96 -39.83 -17.48
CA GLY A 91 -25.38 -39.84 -17.24
C GLY A 91 -25.81 -38.51 -16.61
N LEU A 92 -27.03 -38.09 -16.85
CA LEU A 92 -27.70 -36.89 -16.25
C LEU A 92 -27.44 -36.73 -14.74
N ARG A 93 -27.26 -37.85 -14.02
CA ARG A 93 -26.89 -37.85 -12.58
C ARG A 93 -25.48 -37.40 -12.30
N GLY A 94 -24.52 -37.67 -13.17
CA GLY A 94 -23.13 -37.16 -13.05
C GLY A 94 -23.08 -35.65 -13.32
N ALA A 95 -23.74 -35.20 -14.36
CA ALA A 95 -23.86 -33.77 -14.67
C ALA A 95 -24.55 -32.98 -13.56
N ALA A 96 -25.62 -33.54 -12.97
CA ALA A 96 -26.31 -32.90 -11.84
C ALA A 96 -25.41 -32.82 -10.59
N ARG A 97 -24.61 -33.85 -10.28
CA ARG A 97 -23.66 -33.81 -9.16
C ARG A 97 -22.54 -32.78 -9.38
N THR A 98 -22.01 -32.69 -10.58
CA THR A 98 -20.98 -31.69 -10.94
C THR A 98 -21.54 -30.28 -10.84
N LEU A 99 -22.75 -30.03 -11.36
CA LEU A 99 -23.43 -28.74 -11.23
C LEU A 99 -23.71 -28.36 -9.77
N THR A 100 -24.11 -29.33 -8.94
CA THR A 100 -24.37 -29.10 -7.51
C THR A 100 -23.08 -28.80 -6.75
N ALA A 101 -21.98 -29.50 -7.04
CA ALA A 101 -20.67 -29.26 -6.46
C ALA A 101 -20.14 -27.88 -6.87
N THR A 102 -20.21 -27.54 -8.17
CA THR A 102 -19.81 -26.22 -8.67
C THR A 102 -20.65 -25.10 -8.02
N ARG A 103 -21.95 -25.31 -7.86
CA ARG A 103 -22.86 -24.33 -7.22
C ARG A 103 -22.52 -24.10 -5.74
N ARG A 104 -22.15 -25.17 -5.01
CA ARG A 104 -21.70 -25.07 -3.61
C ARG A 104 -20.35 -24.35 -3.52
N ASP A 105 -19.40 -24.67 -4.38
CA ASP A 105 -18.09 -24.02 -4.45
C ASP A 105 -18.25 -22.52 -4.74
N VAL A 106 -19.02 -22.16 -5.75
CA VAL A 106 -19.32 -20.77 -6.08
C VAL A 106 -19.98 -20.03 -4.92
N ALA A 107 -20.95 -20.67 -4.23
CA ALA A 107 -21.64 -20.06 -3.09
C ALA A 107 -20.68 -19.84 -1.91
N ALA A 108 -19.81 -20.80 -1.61
CA ALA A 108 -18.79 -20.69 -0.56
C ALA A 108 -17.78 -19.58 -0.88
N ARG A 109 -17.27 -19.55 -2.10
CA ARG A 109 -16.31 -18.51 -2.57
C ARG A 109 -16.97 -17.13 -2.60
N LEU A 110 -18.24 -17.04 -2.94
CA LEU A 110 -18.99 -15.78 -2.90
C LEU A 110 -19.19 -15.29 -1.46
N ALA A 111 -19.46 -16.19 -0.51
CA ALA A 111 -19.56 -15.84 0.90
C ALA A 111 -18.20 -15.35 1.44
N ASP A 112 -17.13 -16.09 1.17
CA ASP A 112 -15.76 -15.76 1.56
C ASP A 112 -15.31 -14.40 0.94
N SER A 113 -15.63 -14.15 -0.33
CA SER A 113 -15.30 -12.91 -1.02
C SER A 113 -15.94 -11.66 -0.41
N ARG A 114 -17.01 -11.81 0.36
CA ARG A 114 -17.67 -10.69 1.07
C ARG A 114 -16.96 -10.30 2.36
N GLU A 115 -16.21 -11.21 2.94
CA GLU A 115 -15.47 -11.00 4.18
C GLU A 115 -13.99 -10.67 3.93
N ARG A 116 -13.41 -11.22 2.86
CA ARG A 116 -11.98 -11.16 2.58
C ARG A 116 -11.54 -9.82 1.98
N ALA A 117 -10.47 -9.26 2.53
CA ALA A 117 -9.78 -8.12 1.94
C ALA A 117 -8.88 -8.56 0.77
N ASP A 118 -8.90 -7.80 -0.31
CA ASP A 118 -7.99 -7.99 -1.46
C ASP A 118 -6.72 -7.16 -1.27
N VAL A 119 -5.90 -7.54 -0.30
CA VAL A 119 -4.59 -6.92 -0.10
C VAL A 119 -3.56 -7.73 -0.89
N PRO A 120 -2.86 -7.14 -1.86
CA PRO A 120 -1.76 -7.84 -2.53
C PRO A 120 -0.63 -8.11 -1.52
N VAL A 121 0.07 -9.23 -1.67
CA VAL A 121 1.18 -9.58 -0.77
C VAL A 121 2.32 -8.57 -0.87
N GLU A 122 2.52 -8.00 -2.04
CA GLU A 122 3.51 -6.97 -2.31
C GLU A 122 3.32 -5.71 -1.46
N ALA A 123 2.11 -5.46 -0.97
CA ALA A 123 1.84 -4.35 -0.05
C ALA A 123 2.52 -4.51 1.32
N LEU A 124 2.84 -5.74 1.73
CA LEU A 124 3.58 -6.04 2.95
C LEU A 124 5.10 -5.92 2.78
N LEU A 125 5.56 -5.80 1.54
CA LEU A 125 6.97 -5.77 1.17
C LEU A 125 7.41 -4.34 0.84
N ASN A 126 8.68 -4.06 1.06
CA ASN A 126 9.28 -2.80 0.66
C ASN A 126 9.21 -2.64 -0.87
N SER A 127 8.77 -1.49 -1.35
CA SER A 127 8.59 -1.24 -2.78
C SER A 127 9.87 -1.41 -3.60
N ALA A 128 11.00 -0.90 -3.10
CA ALA A 128 12.29 -1.05 -3.78
C ALA A 128 12.72 -2.53 -3.86
N PHE A 129 12.38 -3.33 -2.84
CA PHE A 129 12.62 -4.76 -2.83
C PHE A 129 11.74 -5.49 -3.85
N VAL A 130 10.46 -5.12 -3.96
CA VAL A 130 9.53 -5.68 -4.95
C VAL A 130 9.98 -5.35 -6.38
N ASP A 131 10.39 -4.11 -6.62
CA ASP A 131 10.83 -3.67 -7.96
C ASP A 131 12.12 -4.36 -8.39
N ALA A 132 13.07 -4.56 -7.47
CA ALA A 132 14.32 -5.26 -7.73
C ALA A 132 14.12 -6.74 -8.11
N HIS A 133 12.97 -7.36 -7.75
CA HIS A 133 12.68 -8.76 -7.96
C HIS A 133 11.42 -9.01 -8.81
N ALA A 134 11.01 -8.02 -9.59
CA ALA A 134 9.80 -8.11 -10.44
C ALA A 134 9.84 -9.29 -11.44
N ASP A 135 11.03 -9.64 -11.91
CA ASP A 135 11.25 -10.75 -12.86
C ASP A 135 11.11 -12.15 -12.23
N GLU A 136 11.16 -12.24 -10.89
CA GLU A 136 10.99 -13.49 -10.15
C GLU A 136 9.53 -13.95 -10.07
N ARG A 137 8.60 -13.18 -10.58
CA ARG A 137 7.18 -13.56 -10.60
C ARG A 137 6.97 -14.81 -11.45
N PRO A 138 6.35 -15.88 -10.91
CA PRO A 138 6.03 -17.04 -11.70
C PRO A 138 5.14 -16.64 -12.87
N ALA A 139 5.48 -17.08 -14.09
CA ALA A 139 4.57 -16.92 -15.22
C ALA A 139 3.21 -17.54 -14.86
N GLU A 140 2.13 -16.77 -15.01
CA GLU A 140 0.77 -17.25 -14.78
C GLU A 140 0.56 -18.51 -15.65
N ARG A 141 0.72 -19.67 -15.03
CA ARG A 141 0.42 -20.95 -15.70
C ARG A 141 -1.10 -21.09 -15.75
N GLY A 142 -1.68 -20.61 -16.84
CA GLY A 142 -3.09 -20.82 -17.14
C GLY A 142 -3.38 -22.32 -17.18
N VAL A 143 -3.98 -22.85 -16.10
CA VAL A 143 -4.56 -24.19 -16.14
C VAL A 143 -5.76 -24.13 -17.08
N PRO A 144 -5.83 -24.94 -18.14
CA PRO A 144 -6.98 -24.97 -19.04
C PRO A 144 -8.20 -25.48 -18.25
N ARG A 145 -9.01 -24.57 -17.79
CA ARG A 145 -10.30 -24.85 -17.12
C ARG A 145 -11.44 -24.58 -18.08
N GLY A 146 -12.55 -25.30 -17.95
CA GLY A 146 -13.73 -25.05 -18.77
C GLY A 146 -14.16 -23.57 -18.67
N ARG A 147 -14.72 -23.00 -19.75
CA ARG A 147 -15.05 -21.57 -19.87
C ARG A 147 -15.78 -20.96 -18.65
N LEU A 148 -16.71 -21.73 -18.03
CA LEU A 148 -17.44 -21.30 -16.83
C LEU A 148 -16.57 -21.28 -15.58
N ALA A 149 -15.72 -22.27 -15.35
CA ALA A 149 -14.78 -22.30 -14.22
C ALA A 149 -13.76 -21.16 -14.33
N GLY A 150 -13.27 -20.90 -15.55
CA GLY A 150 -12.38 -19.75 -15.81
C GLY A 150 -13.01 -18.41 -15.52
N LEU A 151 -14.31 -18.23 -15.79
CA LEU A 151 -15.05 -17.01 -15.43
C LEU A 151 -15.22 -16.86 -13.91
N VAL A 152 -15.51 -17.93 -13.20
CA VAL A 152 -15.63 -17.95 -11.74
C VAL A 152 -14.28 -17.61 -11.10
N ASP A 153 -13.20 -18.28 -11.53
CA ASP A 153 -11.85 -18.04 -11.04
C ASP A 153 -11.36 -16.61 -11.38
N ALA A 154 -11.87 -16.06 -12.46
CA ALA A 154 -11.58 -14.70 -12.84
C ALA A 154 -12.24 -13.65 -11.91
N VAL A 155 -13.37 -13.92 -11.31
CA VAL A 155 -14.18 -12.93 -10.56
C VAL A 155 -14.15 -13.16 -9.05
N LEU A 156 -14.03 -14.43 -8.61
CA LEU A 156 -14.02 -14.78 -7.19
C LEU A 156 -12.62 -15.22 -6.76
N PRO A 157 -12.18 -14.83 -5.56
CA PRO A 157 -10.94 -15.33 -5.00
C PRO A 157 -11.01 -16.86 -4.84
N PRO A 158 -9.86 -17.55 -4.76
CA PRO A 158 -9.84 -18.98 -4.44
C PRO A 158 -10.49 -19.22 -3.08
N ALA A 159 -11.10 -20.41 -2.91
CA ALA A 159 -11.66 -20.80 -1.62
C ALA A 159 -10.55 -20.78 -0.55
N ARG A 160 -10.95 -20.40 0.67
CA ARG A 160 -10.04 -20.38 1.81
C ARG A 160 -9.54 -21.80 2.10
N PRO A 161 -8.22 -21.99 2.34
CA PRO A 161 -7.70 -23.26 2.82
C PRO A 161 -8.33 -23.65 4.16
N ALA A 162 -8.57 -24.94 4.38
CA ALA A 162 -9.17 -25.43 5.62
C ALA A 162 -8.27 -25.18 6.85
N ASP A 163 -6.97 -25.03 6.63
CA ASP A 163 -5.97 -24.84 7.68
C ASP A 163 -5.84 -23.38 8.14
N ASP A 164 -6.42 -22.43 7.41
CA ASP A 164 -6.35 -20.99 7.74
C ASP A 164 -6.96 -20.67 9.12
N ASP A 165 -8.05 -21.34 9.51
CA ASP A 165 -8.68 -21.09 10.81
C ASP A 165 -7.78 -21.54 11.98
N ALA A 166 -7.01 -22.61 11.82
CA ALA A 166 -6.03 -23.06 12.82
C ALA A 166 -4.84 -22.10 12.89
N ALA A 167 -4.29 -21.69 11.75
CA ALA A 167 -3.21 -20.72 11.67
C ALA A 167 -3.62 -19.36 12.25
N ALA A 168 -4.82 -18.90 11.97
CA ALA A 168 -5.38 -17.67 12.54
C ALA A 168 -5.56 -17.78 14.06
N GLY A 169 -6.11 -18.91 14.55
CA GLY A 169 -6.28 -19.15 15.99
C GLY A 169 -4.96 -19.09 16.76
N LEU A 170 -3.90 -19.62 16.18
CA LEU A 170 -2.58 -19.60 16.80
C LEU A 170 -1.96 -18.19 16.82
N LEU A 171 -2.09 -17.41 15.74
CA LEU A 171 -1.66 -16.01 15.72
C LEU A 171 -2.40 -15.15 16.73
N LEU A 172 -3.72 -15.39 16.90
CA LEU A 172 -4.52 -14.71 17.93
C LEU A 172 -4.07 -15.05 19.34
N ALA A 173 -3.70 -16.33 19.60
CA ALA A 173 -3.18 -16.77 20.89
C ALA A 173 -1.80 -16.15 21.20
N LEU A 174 -1.00 -15.92 20.18
CA LEU A 174 0.36 -15.38 20.26
C LEU A 174 0.45 -13.88 19.91
N ARG A 175 -0.66 -13.17 19.92
CA ARG A 175 -0.75 -11.79 19.40
C ARG A 175 0.29 -10.83 20.01
N GLU A 176 0.51 -10.88 21.33
CA GLU A 176 1.42 -9.94 21.98
C GLU A 176 2.89 -10.15 21.56
N PRO A 177 3.49 -11.36 21.68
CA PRO A 177 4.85 -11.56 21.21
C PRO A 177 5.00 -11.36 19.68
N VAL A 178 3.97 -11.60 18.89
CA VAL A 178 4.03 -11.30 17.45
C VAL A 178 4.04 -9.79 17.20
N ARG A 179 3.25 -9.01 17.94
CA ARG A 179 3.33 -7.54 17.94
C ARG A 179 4.72 -7.03 18.26
N GLU A 180 5.34 -7.57 19.30
CA GLU A 180 6.71 -7.20 19.72
C GLU A 180 7.71 -7.48 18.61
N VAL A 181 7.60 -8.61 17.90
CA VAL A 181 8.47 -8.91 16.75
C VAL A 181 8.28 -7.87 15.63
N PHE A 182 7.04 -7.59 15.23
CA PHE A 182 6.76 -6.65 14.13
C PHE A 182 7.00 -5.17 14.52
N ALA A 183 7.04 -4.86 15.82
CA ALA A 183 7.38 -3.54 16.33
C ALA A 183 8.87 -3.32 16.58
N SER A 184 9.69 -4.37 16.52
CA SER A 184 11.11 -4.30 16.85
C SER A 184 11.92 -3.54 15.80
N ASP A 185 13.01 -2.91 16.26
CA ASP A 185 13.97 -2.20 15.39
C ASP A 185 14.61 -3.16 14.37
N SER A 186 14.90 -4.42 14.78
CA SER A 186 15.45 -5.42 13.87
C SER A 186 14.52 -5.70 12.69
N PHE A 187 13.20 -5.82 12.93
CA PHE A 187 12.23 -6.03 11.86
C PHE A 187 12.08 -4.77 11.00
N ALA A 188 12.05 -3.58 11.62
CA ALA A 188 11.94 -2.31 10.90
C ALA A 188 13.16 -2.04 9.99
N ALA A 189 14.33 -2.54 10.35
CA ALA A 189 15.56 -2.41 9.55
C ALA A 189 15.67 -3.42 8.40
N ARG A 190 14.73 -4.37 8.25
CA ARG A 190 14.77 -5.36 7.18
C ARG A 190 14.48 -4.73 5.83
N PRO A 191 15.31 -4.98 4.80
CA PRO A 191 15.11 -4.36 3.49
C PRO A 191 13.90 -4.90 2.73
N TYR A 192 13.36 -6.06 3.10
CA TYR A 192 12.25 -6.71 2.42
C TYR A 192 10.88 -6.33 2.96
N ALA A 193 10.75 -5.86 4.21
CA ALA A 193 9.46 -5.61 4.84
C ALA A 193 9.11 -4.11 4.88
N ASP A 194 7.86 -3.79 4.59
CA ASP A 194 7.27 -2.49 4.95
C ASP A 194 6.67 -2.61 6.36
N ALA A 195 7.50 -2.39 7.38
CA ALA A 195 7.13 -2.60 8.77
C ALA A 195 5.89 -1.80 9.23
N PRO A 196 5.68 -0.53 8.82
CA PRO A 196 4.44 0.20 9.13
C PRO A 196 3.19 -0.50 8.57
N THR A 197 3.24 -0.94 7.30
CA THR A 197 2.13 -1.65 6.66
C THR A 197 1.86 -3.00 7.33
N VAL A 198 2.91 -3.77 7.64
CA VAL A 198 2.78 -5.07 8.32
C VAL A 198 2.08 -4.89 9.68
N ARG A 199 2.47 -3.89 10.46
CA ARG A 199 1.85 -3.59 11.77
C ARG A 199 0.38 -3.22 11.62
N ALA A 200 0.06 -2.28 10.74
CA ALA A 200 -1.31 -1.84 10.52
C ALA A 200 -2.21 -2.99 10.05
N LEU A 201 -1.71 -3.83 9.14
CA LEU A 201 -2.45 -4.97 8.63
C LEU A 201 -2.61 -6.07 9.68
N PHE A 202 -1.62 -6.25 10.55
CA PHE A 202 -1.70 -7.21 11.66
C PHE A 202 -2.74 -6.79 12.68
N GLU A 203 -2.84 -5.49 13.02
CA GLU A 203 -3.90 -4.99 13.91
C GLU A 203 -5.30 -5.18 13.30
N ASP A 204 -5.49 -4.93 12.01
CA ASP A 204 -6.77 -5.23 11.36
C ASP A 204 -7.06 -6.75 11.33
N PHE A 205 -6.03 -7.59 11.16
CA PHE A 205 -6.17 -9.05 11.30
C PHE A 205 -6.64 -9.45 12.71
N LEU A 206 -6.07 -8.85 13.76
CA LEU A 206 -6.48 -9.16 15.13
C LEU A 206 -7.95 -8.78 15.40
N ALA A 207 -8.41 -7.67 14.80
CA ALA A 207 -9.81 -7.24 14.88
C ALA A 207 -10.74 -8.08 13.98
N HIS A 208 -10.24 -8.53 12.83
CA HIS A 208 -11.03 -9.20 11.78
C HIS A 208 -10.28 -10.40 11.17
N PRO A 209 -10.04 -11.50 11.92
CA PRO A 209 -9.17 -12.60 11.48
C PRO A 209 -9.57 -13.25 10.16
N ARG A 210 -10.86 -13.29 9.85
CA ARG A 210 -11.37 -13.87 8.59
C ARG A 210 -11.15 -12.99 7.36
N ARG A 211 -10.77 -11.73 7.57
CA ARG A 211 -10.55 -10.80 6.46
C ARG A 211 -9.23 -11.05 5.74
N HIS A 212 -8.23 -11.56 6.45
CA HIS A 212 -6.87 -11.70 5.99
C HIS A 212 -6.43 -13.16 5.84
N ASP A 213 -5.38 -13.36 5.08
CA ASP A 213 -4.66 -14.63 4.96
C ASP A 213 -3.59 -14.69 6.08
N PRO A 214 -3.75 -15.56 7.08
CA PRO A 214 -2.82 -15.66 8.21
C PRO A 214 -1.43 -16.14 7.80
N GLU A 215 -1.34 -16.86 6.68
CA GLU A 215 -0.10 -17.43 6.17
C GLU A 215 0.97 -16.36 5.88
N ARG A 216 0.55 -15.16 5.50
CA ARG A 216 1.44 -14.04 5.22
C ARG A 216 2.20 -13.57 6.45
N PHE A 217 1.50 -13.46 7.58
CA PHE A 217 2.11 -13.09 8.85
C PHE A 217 3.06 -14.18 9.35
N TRP A 218 2.66 -15.45 9.17
CA TRP A 218 3.53 -16.59 9.51
C TRP A 218 4.82 -16.59 8.70
N ARG A 219 4.79 -16.30 7.41
CA ARG A 219 6.00 -16.24 6.59
C ARG A 219 6.94 -15.13 7.05
N LEU A 220 6.41 -13.92 7.27
CA LEU A 220 7.20 -12.80 7.78
C LEU A 220 7.81 -13.12 9.14
N LEU A 221 7.00 -13.66 10.04
CA LEU A 221 7.43 -14.03 11.40
C LEU A 221 8.51 -15.12 11.38
N ASN A 222 8.30 -16.18 10.61
CA ASN A 222 9.25 -17.27 10.49
C ASN A 222 10.59 -16.80 9.89
N LEU A 223 10.55 -15.98 8.84
CA LEU A 223 11.77 -15.44 8.26
C LEU A 223 12.52 -14.54 9.26
N GLU A 224 11.82 -13.65 9.95
CA GLU A 224 12.44 -12.74 10.92
C GLU A 224 13.11 -13.51 12.07
N LEU A 225 12.40 -14.48 12.66
CA LEU A 225 12.95 -15.28 13.76
C LEU A 225 14.11 -16.16 13.30
N TRP A 226 14.04 -16.70 12.09
CA TRP A 226 15.14 -17.44 11.52
C TRP A 226 16.38 -16.56 11.30
N LEU A 227 16.20 -15.34 10.78
CA LEU A 227 17.31 -14.39 10.59
C LEU A 227 17.96 -14.02 11.93
N ARG A 228 17.17 -13.78 12.98
CA ARG A 228 17.69 -13.50 14.31
C ARG A 228 18.51 -14.67 14.85
N ASP A 229 18.01 -15.89 14.68
CA ASP A 229 18.59 -17.09 15.25
C ASP A 229 19.79 -17.62 14.45
N ALA A 230 19.76 -17.48 13.11
CA ALA A 230 20.75 -18.13 12.23
C ALA A 230 21.74 -17.16 11.57
N VAL A 231 21.42 -15.88 11.49
CA VAL A 231 22.26 -14.90 10.79
C VAL A 231 22.76 -13.82 11.74
N ASP A 232 21.86 -13.23 12.53
CA ASP A 232 22.22 -12.11 13.40
C ASP A 232 22.97 -12.61 14.67
N ALA A 233 22.71 -13.86 15.10
CA ALA A 233 23.39 -14.45 16.26
C ALA A 233 24.90 -14.71 16.02
N ASP A 234 25.29 -14.95 14.77
CA ASP A 234 26.69 -15.13 14.37
C ASP A 234 27.43 -13.80 14.09
N ALA A 235 26.69 -12.70 13.98
CA ALA A 235 27.27 -11.37 14.00
C ALA A 235 27.69 -11.10 15.45
N ALA A 236 28.98 -11.33 15.75
CA ALA A 236 29.57 -11.01 17.06
C ALA A 236 29.08 -9.63 17.51
N PRO A 237 28.86 -9.39 18.83
CA PRO A 237 28.52 -8.07 19.28
C PRO A 237 29.62 -7.13 18.78
N ALA A 238 29.31 -6.35 17.79
CA ALA A 238 30.17 -5.26 17.36
C ALA A 238 30.42 -4.46 18.64
N GLY A 239 31.69 -4.36 19.05
CA GLY A 239 32.08 -3.43 20.10
C GLY A 239 31.42 -2.10 19.79
N PRO A 240 31.24 -1.18 20.76
CA PRO A 240 30.39 -0.02 20.59
C PRO A 240 30.67 0.59 19.21
N ALA A 241 29.80 0.32 18.27
CA ALA A 241 29.89 0.85 16.94
C ALA A 241 29.86 2.36 17.13
N THR A 242 30.95 3.00 16.77
CA THR A 242 30.85 4.39 16.36
C THR A 242 29.66 4.43 15.43
N ALA A 243 28.60 5.01 15.93
CA ALA A 243 27.32 5.13 15.24
C ALA A 243 27.63 5.64 13.82
N VAL A 244 27.54 4.74 12.85
CA VAL A 244 27.16 5.14 11.51
C VAL A 244 25.65 5.21 11.59
N ASP A 245 25.22 6.43 11.74
CA ASP A 245 23.87 6.87 11.93
C ASP A 245 23.05 6.54 10.68
N GLU A 246 22.51 5.32 10.63
CA GLU A 246 21.35 5.00 9.84
C GLU A 246 20.38 4.20 10.71
N ALA A 247 19.91 4.89 11.74
CA ALA A 247 18.70 4.49 12.43
C ALA A 247 17.55 4.46 11.42
N PRO A 248 16.69 3.39 11.43
CA PRO A 248 15.48 3.40 10.66
C PRO A 248 14.61 4.53 11.18
N THR A 249 14.59 5.61 10.41
CA THR A 249 13.61 6.68 10.44
C THR A 249 13.26 7.27 11.81
N ALA A 250 14.24 7.79 12.53
CA ALA A 250 14.00 9.12 13.05
C ALA A 250 13.47 9.97 11.87
N PRO A 251 12.43 10.82 12.02
CA PRO A 251 12.03 11.70 10.94
C PRO A 251 13.31 12.33 10.40
N ALA A 252 13.53 12.19 9.07
CA ALA A 252 14.67 12.82 8.43
C ALA A 252 14.72 14.25 8.96
N PRO A 253 15.90 14.79 9.32
CA PRO A 253 15.98 16.13 9.87
C PRO A 253 15.16 17.05 8.99
N ALA A 254 14.27 17.83 9.59
CA ALA A 254 13.34 18.68 8.87
C ALA A 254 14.13 19.47 7.83
N LYS A 255 13.79 19.27 6.56
CA LYS A 255 14.40 20.01 5.47
C LYS A 255 14.00 21.48 5.66
N PRO A 256 14.92 22.45 5.54
CA PRO A 256 14.54 23.83 5.56
C PRO A 256 13.46 24.11 4.49
N ASP A 257 12.33 24.71 4.88
CA ASP A 257 11.18 24.95 3.98
C ASP A 257 11.48 25.83 2.78
N HIS A 258 12.68 26.44 2.74
CA HIS A 258 13.14 27.31 1.65
C HIS A 258 14.01 26.59 0.60
N GLU A 259 14.22 25.26 0.70
CA GLU A 259 15.00 24.49 -0.27
C GLU A 259 14.10 23.70 -1.24
N PRO A 260 14.55 23.51 -2.51
CA PRO A 260 13.81 22.69 -3.45
C PRO A 260 13.89 21.21 -3.08
N ASN A 261 12.92 20.43 -3.49
CA ASN A 261 12.99 18.97 -3.45
C ASN A 261 14.09 18.45 -4.40
N PRO A 262 14.67 17.27 -4.15
CA PRO A 262 15.70 16.68 -5.01
C PRO A 262 15.30 16.65 -6.49
N GLY A 263 16.14 17.22 -7.36
CA GLY A 263 15.89 17.28 -8.80
C GLY A 263 14.83 18.29 -9.24
N LYS A 264 14.37 19.18 -8.34
CA LYS A 264 13.41 20.25 -8.63
C LYS A 264 14.06 21.60 -8.41
N GLU A 265 13.44 22.65 -8.94
CA GLU A 265 13.92 24.03 -8.79
C GLU A 265 12.90 24.84 -7.99
N LEU A 266 13.36 25.85 -7.22
CA LEU A 266 12.45 26.79 -6.57
C LEU A 266 11.76 27.69 -7.60
N ASP A 267 12.51 28.22 -8.54
CA ASP A 267 12.03 29.19 -9.51
C ASP A 267 11.55 28.50 -10.80
N LEU A 268 10.42 28.98 -11.34
CA LEU A 268 9.89 28.57 -12.63
C LEU A 268 9.35 29.79 -13.36
N VAL A 269 9.63 29.90 -14.66
CA VAL A 269 8.92 30.82 -15.55
C VAL A 269 7.68 30.10 -16.08
N SER A 270 6.51 30.60 -15.74
CA SER A 270 5.23 30.04 -16.15
C SER A 270 5.02 30.24 -17.66
N ALA A 271 4.71 29.14 -18.35
CA ALA A 271 4.36 29.19 -19.78
C ALA A 271 3.00 29.84 -20.03
N GLU A 272 2.14 29.98 -19.03
CA GLU A 272 0.78 30.50 -19.16
C GLU A 272 0.76 32.04 -19.22
N ASP A 273 1.55 32.70 -18.35
CA ASP A 273 1.55 34.16 -18.23
C ASP A 273 2.94 34.80 -18.37
N GLY A 274 3.98 33.99 -18.61
CA GLY A 274 5.36 34.44 -18.77
C GLY A 274 6.03 34.98 -17.51
N ARG A 275 5.38 34.83 -16.34
CA ARG A 275 5.88 35.35 -15.07
C ARG A 275 6.72 34.34 -14.34
N ARG A 276 7.63 34.84 -13.47
CA ARG A 276 8.46 34.00 -12.62
C ARG A 276 7.75 33.74 -11.29
N TYR A 277 7.67 32.45 -10.93
CA TYR A 277 7.15 31.99 -9.66
C TYR A 277 8.25 31.29 -8.87
N ARG A 278 8.35 31.59 -7.57
CA ARG A 278 9.16 30.85 -6.61
C ARG A 278 8.23 29.99 -5.76
N ARG A 279 8.56 28.69 -5.65
CA ARG A 279 7.74 27.70 -4.99
C ARG A 279 8.55 27.07 -3.86
N PHE A 280 8.12 27.30 -2.63
CA PHE A 280 8.71 26.73 -1.43
C PHE A 280 7.91 25.48 -1.03
N PRO A 281 8.42 24.25 -1.26
CA PRO A 281 7.76 23.05 -0.76
C PRO A 281 7.95 22.96 0.74
N VAL A 282 6.86 22.84 1.49
CA VAL A 282 6.87 22.73 2.96
C VAL A 282 6.83 21.25 3.32
N GLN A 283 7.88 20.78 3.99
CA GLN A 283 7.97 19.42 4.49
C GLN A 283 7.19 19.30 5.80
N THR A 284 6.35 18.27 5.90
CA THR A 284 5.44 18.11 7.04
C THR A 284 5.58 16.72 7.68
N GLY A 285 4.99 16.55 8.85
CA GLY A 285 4.71 15.26 9.45
C GLY A 285 3.70 14.45 8.62
N LEU A 286 3.42 13.23 9.04
CA LEU A 286 2.37 12.42 8.44
C LEU A 286 1.00 12.93 8.91
N VAL A 287 0.09 13.09 7.95
CA VAL A 287 -1.30 13.47 8.19
C VAL A 287 -2.16 12.21 8.18
N ASP A 288 -3.01 12.05 9.17
CA ASP A 288 -3.96 10.94 9.31
C ASP A 288 -5.42 11.43 9.34
N ARG A 289 -6.35 10.50 9.54
CA ARG A 289 -7.79 10.80 9.55
C ARG A 289 -8.25 11.63 10.76
N ASP A 290 -7.48 11.57 11.86
CA ASP A 290 -7.82 12.25 13.12
C ASP A 290 -7.15 13.63 13.20
N THR A 291 -6.34 13.99 12.21
CA THR A 291 -5.66 15.28 12.14
C THR A 291 -6.66 16.42 11.91
N ASP A 292 -6.68 17.39 12.79
CA ASP A 292 -7.38 18.67 12.56
C ASP A 292 -6.63 19.47 11.49
N LEU A 293 -7.14 19.45 10.25
CA LEU A 293 -6.50 20.11 9.12
C LEU A 293 -6.24 21.59 9.36
N GLN A 294 -7.18 22.32 9.96
CA GLN A 294 -7.05 23.76 10.15
C GLN A 294 -5.98 24.12 11.18
N ALA A 295 -5.96 23.40 12.31
CA ALA A 295 -4.94 23.57 13.33
C ALA A 295 -3.56 23.17 12.81
N TYR A 296 -3.49 22.07 12.06
CA TYR A 296 -2.27 21.56 11.46
C TYR A 296 -1.67 22.56 10.45
N LEU A 297 -2.45 22.99 9.44
CA LEU A 297 -1.99 23.95 8.45
C LEU A 297 -1.62 25.30 9.05
N ARG A 298 -2.29 25.72 10.14
CA ARG A 298 -1.92 26.93 10.87
C ARG A 298 -0.52 26.83 11.44
N GLY A 299 -0.21 25.74 12.13
CA GLY A 299 1.13 25.49 12.66
C GLY A 299 2.20 25.53 11.58
N GLU A 300 1.98 24.79 10.49
CA GLU A 300 2.93 24.70 9.37
C GLU A 300 3.22 26.06 8.72
N ILE A 301 2.20 26.91 8.52
CA ILE A 301 2.41 28.23 7.91
C ILE A 301 3.04 29.25 8.88
N GLU A 302 2.73 29.18 10.16
CA GLU A 302 3.34 30.01 11.19
C GLU A 302 4.82 29.66 11.36
N ASP A 303 5.17 28.37 11.37
CA ASP A 303 6.54 27.87 11.40
C ASP A 303 7.31 28.28 10.13
N PHE A 304 6.71 28.12 8.94
CA PHE A 304 7.31 28.55 7.69
C PHE A 304 7.75 30.04 7.73
N PHE A 305 6.86 30.94 8.12
CA PHE A 305 7.19 32.37 8.16
C PHE A 305 8.12 32.77 9.30
N ARG A 306 8.16 32.00 10.38
CA ARG A 306 9.12 32.20 11.47
C ARG A 306 10.55 31.85 11.03
N ASP A 307 10.69 30.76 10.28
CA ASP A 307 11.98 30.21 9.89
C ASP A 307 12.46 30.74 8.53
N LEU A 308 11.61 31.47 7.78
CA LEU A 308 11.94 32.00 6.45
C LEU A 308 12.99 33.12 6.55
N PRO A 309 14.12 33.00 5.82
CA PRO A 309 15.10 34.09 5.72
C PRO A 309 14.47 35.37 5.19
N ALA A 310 14.89 36.54 5.74
CA ALA A 310 14.27 37.84 5.44
C ALA A 310 14.36 38.24 3.95
N ASP A 311 15.31 37.69 3.21
CA ASP A 311 15.57 37.94 1.79
C ASP A 311 15.07 36.81 0.87
N ALA A 312 14.44 35.77 1.43
CA ALA A 312 13.99 34.61 0.64
C ALA A 312 12.86 34.93 -0.32
N MET A 313 11.99 35.91 0.04
CA MET A 313 10.90 36.37 -0.82
C MET A 313 10.65 37.88 -0.67
N PRO A 314 10.22 38.58 -1.75
CA PRO A 314 9.84 39.98 -1.65
C PRO A 314 8.59 40.15 -0.77
N GLN A 315 8.59 41.15 0.14
CA GLN A 315 7.50 41.34 1.11
C GLN A 315 6.20 41.85 0.49
N ASP A 316 6.28 42.49 -0.67
CA ASP A 316 5.12 43.05 -1.40
C ASP A 316 4.66 42.12 -2.53
N ALA A 317 5.37 41.01 -2.78
CA ALA A 317 5.03 40.04 -3.82
C ALA A 317 3.77 39.24 -3.43
N PRO A 318 2.78 39.14 -4.30
CA PRO A 318 1.60 38.32 -4.03
C PRO A 318 1.99 36.84 -3.97
N TRP A 319 1.49 36.16 -2.94
CA TRP A 319 1.75 34.74 -2.75
C TRP A 319 0.48 33.94 -2.50
N HIS A 320 0.52 32.67 -2.89
CA HIS A 320 -0.56 31.70 -2.72
C HIS A 320 -0.09 30.56 -1.81
N PHE A 321 -1.02 29.98 -1.09
CA PHE A 321 -0.79 28.75 -0.34
C PHE A 321 -1.41 27.58 -1.08
N SER A 322 -0.61 26.59 -1.41
CA SER A 322 -1.04 25.36 -2.05
C SER A 322 -1.11 24.22 -1.04
N VAL A 323 -2.24 23.54 -1.01
CA VAL A 323 -2.49 22.37 -0.18
C VAL A 323 -2.75 21.17 -1.10
N SER A 324 -2.01 20.08 -0.91
CA SER A 324 -2.22 18.86 -1.68
C SER A 324 -3.61 18.27 -1.41
N GLU A 325 -4.29 17.84 -2.47
CA GLU A 325 -5.59 17.16 -2.38
C GLU A 325 -5.56 15.97 -1.41
N LYS A 326 -4.41 15.28 -1.35
CA LYS A 326 -4.26 14.03 -0.56
C LYS A 326 -4.48 14.25 0.91
N ILE A 327 -3.88 15.29 1.50
CA ILE A 327 -4.07 15.57 2.92
C ILE A 327 -5.48 16.07 3.23
N VAL A 328 -6.08 16.82 2.31
CA VAL A 328 -7.49 17.23 2.43
C VAL A 328 -8.41 16.02 2.41
N ALA A 329 -8.22 15.10 1.47
CA ALA A 329 -9.03 13.89 1.39
C ALA A 329 -8.84 12.98 2.62
N ILE A 330 -7.62 12.85 3.14
CA ILE A 330 -7.32 12.04 4.33
C ILE A 330 -8.09 12.59 5.55
N THR A 331 -7.98 13.89 5.82
CA THR A 331 -8.63 14.53 6.97
C THR A 331 -10.17 14.61 6.85
N GLN A 332 -10.70 14.51 5.63
CA GLN A 332 -12.13 14.35 5.37
C GLN A 332 -12.62 12.90 5.51
N GLY A 333 -11.75 11.94 5.88
CA GLY A 333 -12.10 10.52 5.95
C GLY A 333 -12.34 9.88 4.57
N ARG A 334 -11.84 10.48 3.48
CA ARG A 334 -12.00 10.01 2.09
C ARG A 334 -10.82 9.17 1.60
N SER A 335 -9.95 8.76 2.51
CA SER A 335 -8.87 7.80 2.27
C SER A 335 -9.21 6.49 2.98
N TYR A 336 -9.15 5.39 2.25
CA TYR A 336 -9.54 4.06 2.71
C TYR A 336 -8.37 3.12 2.54
N TYR A 337 -8.01 2.37 3.59
CA TYR A 337 -7.12 1.25 3.41
C TYR A 337 -7.76 0.19 2.52
N THR A 338 -6.96 -0.47 1.69
CA THR A 338 -7.46 -1.48 0.75
C THR A 338 -8.24 -2.60 1.45
N TRP A 339 -7.92 -2.91 2.69
CA TRP A 339 -8.61 -3.92 3.50
C TRP A 339 -9.91 -3.43 4.15
N GLU A 340 -10.17 -2.13 4.20
CA GLU A 340 -11.45 -1.58 4.69
C GLU A 340 -12.54 -1.65 3.63
N VAL A 341 -12.16 -1.65 2.37
CA VAL A 341 -13.09 -1.69 1.24
C VAL A 341 -13.36 -3.14 0.83
N ARG A 342 -14.63 -3.49 0.67
CA ARG A 342 -15.05 -4.83 0.25
C ARG A 342 -15.53 -4.81 -1.20
N PRO A 343 -14.68 -5.20 -2.16
CA PRO A 343 -15.07 -5.18 -3.56
C PRO A 343 -16.20 -6.15 -3.85
N SER A 344 -17.28 -5.63 -4.44
CA SER A 344 -18.40 -6.44 -4.94
C SER A 344 -17.96 -7.27 -6.15
N VAL A 345 -18.75 -8.28 -6.48
CA VAL A 345 -18.56 -9.07 -7.71
C VAL A 345 -18.54 -8.18 -8.95
N ALA A 346 -19.38 -7.13 -8.95
CA ALA A 346 -19.41 -6.15 -10.04
C ALA A 346 -18.09 -5.35 -10.11
N ALA A 347 -17.55 -4.89 -8.98
CA ALA A 347 -16.29 -4.19 -8.93
C ALA A 347 -15.14 -5.06 -9.45
N ARG A 348 -15.06 -6.33 -9.03
CA ARG A 348 -14.07 -7.30 -9.49
C ARG A 348 -14.16 -7.60 -10.99
N ALA A 349 -15.38 -7.70 -11.52
CA ALA A 349 -15.59 -7.92 -12.94
C ALA A 349 -15.23 -6.70 -13.78
N LEU A 350 -15.66 -5.51 -13.35
CA LEU A 350 -15.45 -4.26 -14.07
C LEU A 350 -13.99 -3.81 -14.05
N SER A 351 -13.27 -3.98 -12.94
CA SER A 351 -11.86 -3.62 -12.84
C SER A 351 -10.98 -4.33 -13.86
N ARG A 352 -11.33 -5.57 -14.25
CA ARG A 352 -10.60 -6.34 -15.27
C ARG A 352 -10.79 -5.82 -16.70
N LEU A 353 -11.86 -5.08 -16.94
CA LEU A 353 -12.12 -4.46 -18.24
C LEU A 353 -11.36 -3.14 -18.43
N VAL A 354 -10.78 -2.61 -17.34
CA VAL A 354 -9.99 -1.37 -17.38
C VAL A 354 -8.59 -1.66 -17.90
N THR A 355 -8.12 -0.87 -18.82
CA THR A 355 -6.73 -0.94 -19.31
C THR A 355 -5.80 -0.36 -18.23
N ARG A 356 -4.88 -1.16 -17.73
CA ARG A 356 -3.83 -0.71 -16.81
C ARG A 356 -2.84 0.15 -17.56
N THR A 357 -2.38 1.21 -16.93
CA THR A 357 -1.35 2.10 -17.48
C THR A 357 -0.12 2.09 -16.59
N PRO A 358 1.09 2.41 -17.11
CA PRO A 358 2.30 2.52 -16.29
C PRO A 358 2.19 3.56 -15.17
N ALA A 359 1.27 4.53 -15.32
CA ALA A 359 1.03 5.60 -14.35
C ALA A 359 0.25 5.16 -13.10
N GLY A 360 -0.14 3.90 -13.00
CA GLY A 360 -0.88 3.36 -11.86
C GLY A 360 -1.99 2.40 -12.27
N ILE A 361 -2.46 1.63 -11.29
CA ILE A 361 -3.51 0.62 -11.50
C ILE A 361 -4.87 1.29 -11.72
N GLY A 362 -5.08 2.47 -11.11
CA GLY A 362 -6.33 3.25 -11.21
C GLY A 362 -7.55 2.37 -10.92
N LEU A 363 -8.61 2.49 -11.74
CA LEU A 363 -9.81 1.65 -11.63
C LEU A 363 -9.59 0.18 -12.04
N GLY A 364 -8.38 -0.22 -12.44
CA GLY A 364 -7.99 -1.61 -12.67
C GLY A 364 -7.80 -2.41 -11.38
N ASP A 365 -7.82 -1.76 -10.22
CA ASP A 365 -7.88 -2.39 -8.91
C ASP A 365 -9.34 -2.56 -8.46
N PRO A 366 -9.76 -3.73 -7.91
CA PRO A 366 -11.12 -3.95 -7.44
C PRO A 366 -11.56 -3.00 -6.32
N THR A 367 -10.64 -2.56 -5.47
CA THR A 367 -10.92 -1.64 -4.36
C THR A 367 -11.27 -0.26 -4.87
N THR A 368 -10.45 0.29 -5.78
CA THR A 368 -10.71 1.59 -6.42
C THR A 368 -11.98 1.54 -7.28
N MET A 369 -12.24 0.44 -7.97
CA MET A 369 -13.49 0.25 -8.71
C MET A 369 -14.70 0.23 -7.78
N GLN A 370 -14.59 -0.37 -6.60
CA GLN A 370 -15.66 -0.35 -5.60
C GLN A 370 -15.94 1.06 -5.10
N LEU A 371 -14.92 1.84 -4.82
CA LEU A 371 -15.06 3.25 -4.44
C LEU A 371 -15.70 4.07 -5.57
N ALA A 372 -15.32 3.82 -6.82
CA ALA A 372 -15.95 4.45 -7.98
C ALA A 372 -17.45 4.11 -8.10
N ILE A 373 -17.81 2.85 -7.82
CA ILE A 373 -19.22 2.42 -7.78
C ILE A 373 -19.98 3.11 -6.65
N GLN A 374 -19.37 3.29 -5.48
CA GLN A 374 -19.97 3.99 -4.35
C GLN A 374 -20.16 5.49 -4.65
N GLU A 375 -19.21 6.12 -5.32
CA GLU A 375 -19.24 7.56 -5.65
C GLU A 375 -20.23 7.88 -6.81
N ALA A 376 -20.21 7.10 -7.89
CA ALA A 376 -20.97 7.40 -9.10
C ALA A 376 -22.23 6.55 -9.31
N GLY A 377 -22.35 5.45 -8.55
CA GLY A 377 -23.38 4.44 -8.72
C GLY A 377 -23.05 3.43 -9.84
N LEU A 378 -23.43 2.15 -9.58
CA LEU A 378 -23.19 1.06 -10.53
C LEU A 378 -23.75 1.31 -11.94
N PRO A 379 -24.99 1.83 -12.11
CA PRO A 379 -25.52 2.07 -13.44
C PRO A 379 -24.67 3.04 -14.26
N ARG A 380 -24.16 4.10 -13.65
CA ARG A 380 -23.31 5.08 -14.31
C ARG A 380 -21.95 4.50 -14.70
N ILE A 381 -21.37 3.68 -13.84
CA ILE A 381 -20.10 2.98 -14.15
C ILE A 381 -20.29 2.02 -15.33
N VAL A 382 -21.38 1.22 -15.36
CA VAL A 382 -21.69 0.30 -16.46
C VAL A 382 -21.91 1.05 -17.77
N LEU A 383 -22.67 2.14 -17.74
CA LEU A 383 -22.89 2.99 -18.93
C LEU A 383 -21.57 3.58 -19.45
N SER A 384 -20.72 4.04 -18.54
CA SER A 384 -19.40 4.58 -18.87
C SER A 384 -18.48 3.52 -19.47
N ALA A 385 -18.52 2.29 -18.95
CA ALA A 385 -17.77 1.15 -19.47
C ALA A 385 -18.24 0.79 -20.89
N ALA A 386 -19.54 0.76 -21.14
CA ALA A 386 -20.10 0.52 -22.48
C ALA A 386 -19.72 1.64 -23.45
N ALA A 387 -19.84 2.91 -23.04
CA ALA A 387 -19.43 4.06 -23.85
C ALA A 387 -17.91 4.04 -24.13
N GLY A 388 -17.09 3.67 -23.16
CA GLY A 388 -15.64 3.51 -23.30
C GLY A 388 -15.28 2.42 -24.31
N ALA A 389 -15.97 1.27 -24.27
CA ALA A 389 -15.79 0.18 -25.23
C ALA A 389 -16.16 0.63 -26.66
N ALA A 390 -17.30 1.30 -26.83
CA ALA A 390 -17.72 1.86 -28.12
C ALA A 390 -16.71 2.92 -28.60
N GLY A 391 -16.22 3.78 -27.72
CA GLY A 391 -15.20 4.77 -28.03
C GLY A 391 -13.88 4.14 -28.53
N LYS A 392 -13.44 3.04 -27.91
CA LYS A 392 -12.24 2.28 -28.35
C LYS A 392 -12.42 1.75 -29.78
N VAL A 393 -13.59 1.19 -30.11
CA VAL A 393 -13.90 0.72 -31.46
C VAL A 393 -13.88 1.88 -32.46
N ALA A 394 -14.33 3.07 -32.05
CA ALA A 394 -14.32 4.29 -32.85
C ALA A 394 -12.97 5.06 -32.83
N GLY A 395 -11.90 4.46 -32.23
CA GLY A 395 -10.58 5.10 -32.15
C GLY A 395 -10.50 6.29 -31.17
N LYS A 396 -11.53 6.50 -30.33
CA LYS A 396 -11.58 7.60 -29.35
C LYS A 396 -11.10 7.11 -27.98
N ARG A 397 -10.16 7.84 -27.38
CA ARG A 397 -9.64 7.58 -26.02
C ARG A 397 -10.36 8.44 -24.98
N GLY A 398 -10.38 7.99 -23.72
CA GLY A 398 -10.89 8.77 -22.58
C GLY A 398 -12.41 8.86 -22.47
N VAL A 399 -13.19 8.22 -23.35
CA VAL A 399 -14.68 8.29 -23.37
C VAL A 399 -15.29 7.81 -22.05
N PHE A 400 -14.72 6.77 -21.43
CA PHE A 400 -15.15 6.29 -20.11
C PHE A 400 -15.16 7.42 -19.08
N TYR A 401 -14.03 8.11 -18.91
CA TYR A 401 -13.86 9.17 -17.90
C TYR A 401 -14.71 10.42 -18.20
N ASN A 402 -14.97 10.71 -19.46
CA ASN A 402 -15.86 11.82 -19.84
C ASN A 402 -17.32 11.55 -19.45
N VAL A 403 -17.75 10.28 -19.50
CA VAL A 403 -19.13 9.89 -19.15
C VAL A 403 -19.29 9.72 -17.64
N VAL A 404 -18.30 9.12 -16.97
CA VAL A 404 -18.40 8.84 -15.53
C VAL A 404 -18.31 10.10 -14.68
N GLY A 405 -17.54 11.10 -15.11
CA GLY A 405 -17.41 12.39 -14.44
C GLY A 405 -16.13 12.58 -13.63
N GLY A 406 -15.90 13.82 -13.19
CA GLY A 406 -14.64 14.26 -12.58
C GLY A 406 -14.25 13.52 -11.31
N ASN A 407 -15.20 13.29 -10.40
CA ASN A 407 -14.92 12.63 -9.12
C ASN A 407 -14.30 11.24 -9.29
N VAL A 408 -14.80 10.44 -10.24
CA VAL A 408 -14.24 9.10 -10.49
C VAL A 408 -12.88 9.17 -11.17
N ARG A 409 -12.66 10.18 -12.00
CA ARG A 409 -11.37 10.40 -12.66
C ARG A 409 -10.25 10.72 -11.69
N ALA A 410 -10.58 11.38 -10.59
CA ALA A 410 -9.65 11.80 -9.55
C ALA A 410 -9.51 10.76 -8.40
N ILE A 411 -10.04 9.54 -8.55
CA ILE A 411 -9.80 8.46 -7.59
C ILE A 411 -8.36 7.97 -7.74
N ASP A 412 -7.59 8.11 -6.66
CA ASP A 412 -6.21 7.64 -6.58
C ASP A 412 -6.17 6.26 -5.92
N GLY A 413 -5.53 5.30 -6.58
CA GLY A 413 -5.36 3.94 -6.07
C GLY A 413 -4.06 3.77 -5.27
N PRO A 414 -3.89 2.61 -4.62
CA PRO A 414 -2.63 2.28 -3.96
C PRO A 414 -1.48 2.24 -4.98
N THR A 415 -0.34 2.80 -4.61
CA THR A 415 0.84 2.88 -5.48
C THR A 415 2.04 2.27 -4.78
N THR A 416 2.68 1.28 -5.41
CA THR A 416 3.81 0.53 -4.81
C THR A 416 5.04 1.39 -4.55
N TYR A 417 5.20 2.50 -5.26
CA TYR A 417 6.33 3.43 -5.09
C TYR A 417 6.12 4.45 -3.96
N SER A 418 4.92 4.55 -3.41
CA SER A 418 4.62 5.45 -2.29
C SER A 418 4.96 4.82 -0.95
N THR A 419 5.16 5.67 0.08
CA THR A 419 5.31 5.21 1.46
C THR A 419 3.95 4.92 2.11
N PHE A 420 3.95 4.16 3.21
CA PHE A 420 2.77 4.00 4.05
C PHE A 420 2.23 5.38 4.51
N PRO A 421 0.92 5.63 4.49
CA PRO A 421 -0.18 4.71 4.12
C PRO A 421 -0.58 4.77 2.63
N ALA A 422 0.07 5.54 1.78
CA ALA A 422 -0.34 5.75 0.39
C ALA A 422 -0.17 4.49 -0.48
N ASN A 423 0.77 3.62 -0.14
CA ASN A 423 1.01 2.34 -0.81
C ASN A 423 -0.13 1.32 -0.63
N VAL A 424 -0.96 1.48 0.40
CA VAL A 424 -2.06 0.55 0.75
C VAL A 424 -3.41 1.24 0.87
N SER A 425 -3.55 2.47 0.43
CA SER A 425 -4.81 3.21 0.50
C SER A 425 -5.30 3.67 -0.87
N ALA A 426 -6.61 3.65 -1.04
CA ALA A 426 -7.31 4.27 -2.14
C ALA A 426 -8.01 5.55 -1.65
N LYS A 427 -7.95 6.61 -2.43
CA LYS A 427 -8.46 7.94 -2.05
C LYS A 427 -9.52 8.40 -3.04
N LEU A 428 -10.61 8.89 -2.50
CA LEU A 428 -11.56 9.71 -3.24
C LEU A 428 -11.03 11.15 -3.28
N PRO A 429 -11.38 11.93 -4.30
CA PRO A 429 -11.03 13.35 -4.33
C PRO A 429 -11.65 14.08 -3.12
N PRO A 430 -11.07 15.21 -2.69
CA PRO A 430 -11.63 15.99 -1.59
C PRO A 430 -13.04 16.45 -1.91
N ALA A 431 -13.90 16.48 -0.89
CA ALA A 431 -15.23 17.07 -0.99
C ALA A 431 -15.13 18.61 -0.88
N GLU A 432 -15.91 19.30 -1.70
CA GLU A 432 -16.04 20.76 -1.66
C GLU A 432 -14.69 21.51 -1.60
N PRO A 433 -13.76 21.26 -2.56
CA PRO A 433 -12.40 21.79 -2.46
C PRO A 433 -12.32 23.33 -2.48
N ASP A 434 -13.27 24.03 -3.13
CA ASP A 434 -13.36 25.50 -3.07
C ASP A 434 -13.68 25.99 -1.65
N ARG A 435 -14.59 25.30 -0.95
CA ARG A 435 -14.91 25.62 0.43
C ARG A 435 -13.69 25.42 1.34
N VAL A 436 -12.97 24.31 1.16
CA VAL A 436 -11.73 24.05 1.90
C VAL A 436 -10.71 25.15 1.64
N ALA A 437 -10.51 25.55 0.38
CA ALA A 437 -9.60 26.64 0.03
C ALA A 437 -9.99 27.96 0.72
N ALA A 438 -11.29 28.28 0.77
CA ALA A 438 -11.79 29.48 1.46
C ALA A 438 -11.57 29.42 2.98
N GLU A 439 -11.83 28.27 3.61
CA GLU A 439 -11.58 28.03 5.04
C GLU A 439 -10.09 28.17 5.39
N VAL A 440 -9.20 27.60 4.58
CA VAL A 440 -7.75 27.75 4.75
C VAL A 440 -7.31 29.20 4.54
N SER A 441 -7.82 29.90 3.54
CA SER A 441 -7.53 31.31 3.34
C SER A 441 -7.96 32.17 4.56
N ALA A 442 -9.12 31.90 5.13
CA ALA A 442 -9.59 32.58 6.33
C ALA A 442 -8.68 32.29 7.53
N MET A 443 -8.23 31.05 7.68
CA MET A 443 -7.28 30.64 8.70
C MET A 443 -5.94 31.37 8.56
N ILE A 444 -5.37 31.45 7.34
CA ILE A 444 -4.09 32.16 7.10
C ILE A 444 -4.19 33.64 7.44
N ARG A 445 -5.30 34.32 7.08
CA ARG A 445 -5.52 35.73 7.44
C ARG A 445 -5.59 35.95 8.95
N ALA A 446 -5.98 34.93 9.72
CA ALA A 446 -6.05 34.95 11.18
C ALA A 446 -4.77 34.41 11.86
N ALA A 447 -3.89 33.72 11.16
CA ALA A 447 -2.68 33.10 11.69
C ALA A 447 -1.67 34.16 12.24
N ASP A 448 -0.76 33.72 13.11
CA ASP A 448 0.30 34.60 13.66
C ASP A 448 1.52 34.61 12.73
N ILE A 449 1.34 35.31 11.59
CA ILE A 449 2.39 35.51 10.56
C ILE A 449 2.64 37.03 10.39
N PRO A 450 3.80 37.43 9.80
CA PRO A 450 4.14 38.82 9.60
C PRO A 450 3.05 39.64 8.89
N ALA A 451 2.85 40.87 9.30
CA ALA A 451 1.81 41.75 8.73
C ALA A 451 1.95 41.95 7.23
N TRP A 452 3.19 42.02 6.70
CA TRP A 452 3.46 42.08 5.27
C TRP A 452 3.01 40.81 4.53
N ALA A 453 3.20 39.64 5.15
CA ALA A 453 2.77 38.38 4.57
C ALA A 453 1.24 38.27 4.47
N LYS A 454 0.52 38.76 5.49
CA LYS A 454 -0.95 38.89 5.43
C LYS A 454 -1.41 39.85 4.34
N ALA A 455 -0.72 40.98 4.19
CA ALA A 455 -1.08 42.00 3.20
C ALA A 455 -0.87 41.54 1.75
N SER A 456 0.16 40.75 1.52
CA SER A 456 0.49 40.18 0.18
C SER A 456 -0.14 38.81 -0.11
N PHE A 457 -0.89 38.22 0.84
CA PHE A 457 -1.56 36.95 0.64
C PHE A 457 -2.67 37.02 -0.41
N ALA A 458 -2.52 36.29 -1.50
CA ALA A 458 -3.42 36.30 -2.66
C ALA A 458 -4.48 35.17 -2.63
N GLY A 459 -4.31 34.18 -1.74
CA GLY A 459 -5.31 33.12 -1.54
C GLY A 459 -4.75 31.69 -1.57
N THR A 460 -5.64 30.72 -1.47
CA THR A 460 -5.34 29.30 -1.35
C THR A 460 -5.78 28.53 -2.57
N VAL A 461 -5.06 27.43 -2.89
CA VAL A 461 -5.45 26.44 -3.90
C VAL A 461 -5.32 25.03 -3.32
N VAL A 462 -6.32 24.18 -3.55
CA VAL A 462 -6.25 22.73 -3.35
C VAL A 462 -5.78 22.12 -4.66
N MET A 463 -4.57 21.56 -4.64
CA MET A 463 -3.84 21.14 -5.84
C MET A 463 -3.64 19.61 -5.86
N ASP A 464 -4.00 18.99 -7.00
CA ASP A 464 -3.49 17.69 -7.40
C ASP A 464 -2.33 17.93 -8.37
N ALA A 465 -1.10 17.73 -7.91
CA ALA A 465 0.10 17.83 -8.72
C ALA A 465 0.94 16.57 -8.59
N ASN A 466 1.32 16.02 -9.74
CA ASN A 466 2.18 14.85 -9.84
C ASN A 466 3.03 14.96 -11.13
N ASP A 467 3.97 14.03 -11.35
CA ASP A 467 4.87 14.06 -12.51
C ASP A 467 4.14 13.86 -13.87
N ILE A 468 2.85 13.50 -13.85
CA ILE A 468 2.05 13.23 -15.04
C ILE A 468 1.15 14.43 -15.37
N GLY A 469 0.65 15.10 -14.34
CA GLY A 469 -0.30 16.19 -14.51
C GLY A 469 -0.50 17.03 -13.26
N ARG A 470 -1.30 18.08 -13.42
CA ARG A 470 -1.67 19.01 -12.37
C ARG A 470 -3.10 19.49 -12.61
N ASN A 471 -3.80 19.70 -11.51
CA ASN A 471 -5.19 20.14 -11.55
C ASN A 471 -5.52 20.93 -10.27
N ALA A 472 -5.93 22.17 -10.43
CA ALA A 472 -6.46 22.99 -9.34
C ALA A 472 -7.90 22.57 -9.05
N LEU A 473 -8.10 21.69 -8.07
CA LEU A 473 -9.41 21.13 -7.74
C LEU A 473 -10.34 22.13 -7.09
N GLY A 474 -9.80 23.07 -6.31
CA GLY A 474 -10.53 24.15 -5.68
C GLY A 474 -9.62 25.31 -5.35
N LYS A 475 -10.17 26.53 -5.30
CA LYS A 475 -9.39 27.74 -5.03
C LYS A 475 -10.20 28.85 -4.36
N ASP A 476 -9.52 29.65 -3.56
CA ASP A 476 -9.99 30.93 -3.02
C ASP A 476 -8.98 32.02 -3.41
N THR A 477 -8.97 32.41 -4.67
CA THR A 477 -8.09 33.43 -5.24
C THR A 477 -8.62 33.94 -6.56
N ALA A 478 -8.24 35.18 -6.92
CA ALA A 478 -8.53 35.76 -8.22
C ALA A 478 -7.69 35.17 -9.36
N ALA A 479 -6.57 34.49 -9.05
CA ALA A 479 -5.75 33.84 -10.06
C ALA A 479 -6.55 32.72 -10.79
N SER A 480 -6.33 32.57 -12.10
CA SER A 480 -6.95 31.51 -12.86
C SER A 480 -6.36 30.14 -12.49
N ALA A 481 -7.14 29.07 -12.66
CA ALA A 481 -6.65 27.71 -12.46
C ALA A 481 -5.41 27.43 -13.35
N ALA A 482 -5.44 27.87 -14.61
CA ALA A 482 -4.34 27.66 -15.55
C ALA A 482 -3.02 28.28 -15.07
N VAL A 483 -3.04 29.48 -14.49
CA VAL A 483 -1.85 30.14 -13.92
C VAL A 483 -1.32 29.36 -12.72
N LEU A 484 -2.22 28.92 -11.83
CA LEU A 484 -1.83 28.12 -10.64
C LEU A 484 -1.25 26.76 -11.05
N GLU A 485 -1.89 26.09 -11.99
CA GLU A 485 -1.40 24.81 -12.52
C GLU A 485 -0.05 24.96 -13.22
N ALA A 486 0.15 26.04 -13.98
CA ALA A 486 1.42 26.30 -14.65
C ALA A 486 2.57 26.51 -13.67
N ALA A 487 2.31 27.09 -12.49
CA ALA A 487 3.30 27.22 -11.43
C ALA A 487 3.77 25.86 -10.85
N PHE A 488 3.03 24.78 -11.10
CA PHE A 488 3.37 23.41 -10.69
C PHE A 488 3.83 22.52 -11.85
N ALA A 489 4.25 23.10 -12.98
CA ALA A 489 4.52 22.36 -14.21
C ALA A 489 5.57 21.24 -14.07
N ASP A 490 6.55 21.40 -13.19
CA ASP A 490 7.64 20.46 -12.88
C ASP A 490 7.41 19.65 -11.61
N ASN A 491 6.21 19.75 -11.01
CA ASN A 491 5.86 19.12 -9.73
C ASN A 491 6.86 19.42 -8.60
N PRO A 492 6.90 20.65 -8.06
CA PRO A 492 7.85 21.03 -7.01
C PRO A 492 7.61 20.28 -5.69
N LEU A 493 6.42 19.68 -5.52
CA LEU A 493 6.05 18.89 -4.34
C LEU A 493 6.73 17.51 -4.30
N GLY A 494 7.29 17.03 -5.43
CA GLY A 494 7.84 15.68 -5.53
C GLY A 494 6.77 14.60 -5.66
N GLN A 495 7.20 13.35 -5.80
CA GLN A 495 6.32 12.20 -6.04
C GLN A 495 6.58 11.05 -5.05
N GLY A 496 7.63 11.10 -4.27
CA GLY A 496 8.13 9.98 -3.47
C GLY A 496 8.03 10.22 -1.96
N ARG A 497 9.18 10.26 -1.32
CA ARG A 497 9.33 10.30 0.14
C ARG A 497 9.56 11.71 0.71
N GLU A 498 9.44 12.74 -0.11
CA GLU A 498 9.74 14.13 0.23
C GLU A 498 8.83 14.66 1.35
N ARG A 499 7.62 14.14 1.46
CA ARG A 499 6.59 14.57 2.46
C ARG A 499 6.33 16.07 2.44
N THR A 500 6.20 16.63 1.25
CA THR A 500 5.96 18.06 1.01
C THR A 500 4.57 18.29 0.41
N PRO A 501 3.47 18.08 1.18
CA PRO A 501 2.11 18.23 0.67
C PRO A 501 1.67 19.69 0.58
N LEU A 502 2.50 20.62 0.98
CA LEU A 502 2.21 22.06 1.01
C LEU A 502 3.24 22.81 0.19
N ALA A 503 2.85 23.95 -0.36
CA ALA A 503 3.78 24.91 -0.94
C ALA A 503 3.33 26.36 -0.74
N VAL A 504 4.30 27.24 -0.47
CA VAL A 504 4.13 28.68 -0.62
C VAL A 504 4.62 29.07 -2.02
N VAL A 505 3.73 29.66 -2.82
CA VAL A 505 3.98 30.04 -4.22
C VAL A 505 3.96 31.54 -4.35
N VAL A 506 5.09 32.12 -4.65
CA VAL A 506 5.31 33.58 -4.72
C VAL A 506 5.50 34.01 -6.17
N ARG A 507 4.79 35.06 -6.59
CA ARG A 507 5.05 35.69 -7.87
C ARG A 507 6.20 36.69 -7.72
N MET A 508 7.29 36.50 -8.46
CA MET A 508 8.55 37.23 -8.27
C MET A 508 8.67 38.51 -9.14
N ASP A 509 7.71 38.75 -10.05
CA ASP A 509 7.68 39.88 -10.99
C ASP A 509 6.25 40.38 -11.27
#